data_979ea0d68d83f40b67872467c0d0ae09
#
_entry.id   979ea0d68d83f40b67872467c0d0ae09
#
_cell.length_a   1.000
_cell.length_b   1.000
_cell.length_c   1.000
_cell.angle_alpha   90.00
_cell.angle_beta   90.00
_cell.angle_gamma   90.00
#
_symmetry.space_group_name_H-M   'P 1'
#
loop_
_entity.id
_entity.type
_entity.pdbx_description
1 polymer ?
#
loop_
_entity_poly.entity_id
_entity_poly.type
_entity_poly.pdbx_seq_one_letter_code
_entity_poly.pdbx_strand_id
1 'polypeptide(L)'
;MEVKSERLFGIPFSICEIDPTLYNKNEIVDDIKSNYLKNPVRNVGNIGRSGDNVHHSYSDWDNLKYNKVKFNKLFQIYKDIIPQCINNFILNKPYNLFFCITNYCCMAEGGHISKHNHGSEDFVGIHYIQFDPKYHIQTEYVNEHPFINYQQELRPDTLSIVGDKNIYNSIYSNVWKFPIKEDEFHIAPGFLSHQVPIQPPCDKLRMTVVVNIKLKCQ
;
A
#
# COMPACT_ATOMS: atom_id res chain seq x y z
N MET A 1 -10.33 -17.18 4.77
CA MET A 1 -10.00 -15.72 4.75
C MET A 1 -11.24 -14.95 4.32
N GLU A 2 -11.60 -13.91 5.03
CA GLU A 2 -12.69 -13.02 4.64
C GLU A 2 -12.08 -11.85 3.83
N VAL A 3 -12.63 -11.58 2.64
CA VAL A 3 -12.23 -10.45 1.81
C VAL A 3 -13.31 -9.38 1.92
N LYS A 4 -12.93 -8.20 2.41
CA LYS A 4 -13.78 -7.01 2.40
C LYS A 4 -13.48 -6.18 1.16
N SER A 5 -14.52 -5.69 0.51
CA SER A 5 -14.41 -4.81 -0.65
C SER A 5 -15.11 -3.49 -0.35
N GLU A 6 -14.41 -2.42 -0.64
CA GLU A 6 -14.85 -1.04 -0.46
C GLU A 6 -14.71 -0.26 -1.77
N ARG A 7 -15.38 0.86 -1.86
CA ARG A 7 -15.20 1.78 -2.98
C ARG A 7 -14.73 3.13 -2.49
N LEU A 8 -13.48 3.48 -2.82
CA LEU A 8 -12.92 4.79 -2.57
C LEU A 8 -13.20 5.70 -3.74
N PHE A 9 -13.92 6.81 -3.51
CA PHE A 9 -14.25 7.72 -4.60
C PHE A 9 -14.94 7.02 -5.78
N GLY A 10 -15.71 5.96 -5.51
CA GLY A 10 -16.25 5.07 -6.54
C GLY A 10 -15.25 4.06 -7.12
N ILE A 11 -13.98 4.08 -6.68
CA ILE A 11 -12.92 3.17 -7.10
C ILE A 11 -12.96 1.90 -6.24
N PRO A 12 -12.88 0.70 -6.84
CA PRO A 12 -12.87 -0.55 -6.07
C PRO A 12 -11.58 -0.70 -5.26
N PHE A 13 -11.73 -1.22 -4.03
CA PHE A 13 -10.66 -1.43 -3.09
C PHE A 13 -10.93 -2.70 -2.29
N SER A 14 -9.95 -3.56 -2.13
CA SER A 14 -10.08 -4.82 -1.38
C SER A 14 -9.12 -4.87 -0.21
N ILE A 15 -9.58 -5.37 0.91
CA ILE A 15 -8.79 -5.63 2.11
C ILE A 15 -8.94 -7.11 2.45
N CYS A 16 -7.82 -7.79 2.68
CA CYS A 16 -7.76 -9.17 3.10
C CYS A 16 -6.79 -9.30 4.28
N GLU A 17 -7.20 -9.94 5.35
CA GLU A 17 -6.32 -10.28 6.47
C GLU A 17 -5.60 -11.61 6.18
N ILE A 18 -4.27 -11.61 6.25
CA ILE A 18 -3.43 -12.79 6.02
C ILE A 18 -3.02 -13.35 7.37
N ASP A 19 -3.33 -14.64 7.60
CA ASP A 19 -2.90 -15.32 8.82
C ASP A 19 -1.36 -15.43 8.86
N PRO A 20 -0.68 -14.78 9.82
CA PRO A 20 0.77 -14.76 9.91
C PRO A 20 1.39 -16.15 10.19
N THR A 21 0.58 -17.12 10.60
CA THR A 21 1.06 -18.50 10.86
C THR A 21 1.26 -19.30 9.57
N LEU A 22 0.67 -18.85 8.46
CA LEU A 22 0.73 -19.55 7.16
C LEU A 22 2.05 -19.32 6.42
N TYR A 23 2.88 -18.35 6.86
CA TYR A 23 4.15 -18.04 6.21
C TYR A 23 5.25 -17.75 7.25
N ASN A 24 6.47 -17.57 6.77
CA ASN A 24 7.65 -17.32 7.60
C ASN A 24 7.78 -15.82 7.97
N LYS A 25 6.73 -15.24 8.58
CA LYS A 25 6.65 -13.79 8.90
C LYS A 25 7.87 -13.30 9.66
N ASN A 26 8.24 -13.97 10.76
CA ASN A 26 9.34 -13.53 11.62
C ASN A 26 10.68 -13.53 10.86
N GLU A 27 10.95 -14.55 10.04
CA GLU A 27 12.14 -14.61 9.18
C GLU A 27 12.16 -13.41 8.21
N ILE A 28 11.04 -13.11 7.55
CA ILE A 28 10.93 -11.98 6.64
C ILE A 28 11.18 -10.65 7.36
N VAL A 29 10.55 -10.45 8.52
CA VAL A 29 10.71 -9.23 9.33
C VAL A 29 12.16 -9.05 9.78
N ASP A 30 12.80 -10.12 10.25
CA ASP A 30 14.19 -10.09 10.70
C ASP A 30 15.17 -9.81 9.55
N ASP A 31 14.94 -10.42 8.38
CA ASP A 31 15.73 -10.18 7.18
C ASP A 31 15.61 -8.72 6.72
N ILE A 32 14.40 -8.17 6.66
CA ILE A 32 14.15 -6.76 6.30
C ILE A 32 14.82 -5.83 7.32
N LYS A 33 14.66 -6.12 8.62
CA LYS A 33 15.29 -5.33 9.69
C LYS A 33 16.81 -5.37 9.58
N SER A 34 17.40 -6.53 9.30
CA SER A 34 18.85 -6.68 9.09
C SER A 34 19.33 -5.84 7.91
N ASN A 35 18.61 -5.88 6.79
CA ASN A 35 18.93 -5.07 5.61
C ASN A 35 18.81 -3.57 5.90
N TYR A 36 17.73 -3.16 6.58
CA TYR A 36 17.53 -1.79 7.02
C TYR A 36 18.68 -1.28 7.90
N LEU A 37 19.13 -2.05 8.89
CA LEU A 37 20.22 -1.66 9.78
C LEU A 37 21.57 -1.49 9.06
N LYS A 38 21.78 -2.23 7.97
CA LYS A 38 22.99 -2.07 7.13
C LYS A 38 22.92 -0.80 6.26
N ASN A 39 21.71 -0.36 5.92
CA ASN A 39 21.49 0.80 5.06
C ASN A 39 20.14 1.47 5.34
N PRO A 40 20.01 2.20 6.46
CA PRO A 40 18.73 2.68 6.98
C PRO A 40 18.02 3.70 6.08
N VAL A 41 18.76 4.47 5.29
CA VAL A 41 18.18 5.48 4.41
C VAL A 41 18.81 5.38 3.02
N ARG A 42 17.98 5.24 2.01
CA ARG A 42 18.37 5.51 0.64
C ARG A 42 17.41 6.50 0.01
N ASN A 43 17.92 7.67 -0.30
CA ASN A 43 17.43 8.46 -1.41
C ASN A 43 17.64 7.61 -2.66
N VAL A 44 16.59 6.97 -3.14
CA VAL A 44 16.62 6.22 -4.39
C VAL A 44 16.56 7.22 -5.55
N GLY A 45 17.58 8.09 -5.61
CA GLY A 45 17.64 9.20 -6.56
C GLY A 45 17.63 8.80 -8.03
N ASN A 46 17.67 7.49 -8.33
CA ASN A 46 17.69 6.98 -9.71
C ASN A 46 16.48 6.12 -10.09
N ILE A 47 15.61 5.73 -9.15
CA ILE A 47 14.43 4.88 -9.46
C ILE A 47 13.12 5.60 -9.16
N GLY A 48 13.20 6.88 -9.01
CA GLY A 48 12.03 7.70 -9.16
C GLY A 48 11.61 8.44 -7.97
N ARG A 49 12.12 9.13 -7.19
CA ARG A 49 11.54 10.29 -6.45
C ARG A 49 12.59 10.92 -5.56
N SER A 50 13.08 12.06 -5.98
CA SER A 50 13.81 12.96 -5.09
C SER A 50 12.89 13.31 -3.91
N GLY A 51 13.27 12.94 -2.69
CA GLY A 51 12.57 13.34 -1.49
C GLY A 51 12.01 12.21 -0.63
N ASP A 52 11.96 10.96 -1.10
CA ASP A 52 11.52 9.84 -0.28
C ASP A 52 12.58 9.49 0.78
N ASN A 53 12.10 9.22 2.01
CA ASN A 53 12.93 8.75 3.12
C ASN A 53 12.46 7.35 3.55
N VAL A 54 12.91 6.33 2.81
CA VAL A 54 12.49 4.94 2.99
C VAL A 54 13.59 4.00 2.53
N HIS A 55 13.76 2.88 3.25
CA HIS A 55 14.55 1.75 2.78
C HIS A 55 13.69 0.86 1.88
N HIS A 56 14.06 0.76 0.61
CA HIS A 56 13.45 -0.11 -0.39
C HIS A 56 14.36 -1.27 -0.74
N SER A 57 13.80 -2.45 -1.01
CA SER A 57 14.56 -3.58 -1.53
C SER A 57 15.15 -3.35 -2.92
N TYR A 58 14.63 -2.39 -3.71
CA TYR A 58 15.29 -1.98 -4.96
C TYR A 58 16.72 -1.54 -4.76
N SER A 59 17.02 -0.98 -3.59
CA SER A 59 18.36 -0.58 -3.24
C SER A 59 19.31 -1.75 -3.00
N ASP A 60 18.76 -2.95 -2.78
CA ASP A 60 19.54 -4.17 -2.54
C ASP A 60 19.90 -4.89 -3.85
N TRP A 61 19.26 -4.55 -4.98
CA TRP A 61 19.57 -5.16 -6.28
C TRP A 61 20.97 -4.83 -6.78
N ASP A 62 21.44 -3.62 -6.51
CA ASP A 62 22.80 -3.19 -6.89
C ASP A 62 23.87 -3.65 -5.89
N ASN A 63 23.45 -4.18 -4.74
CA ASN A 63 24.32 -4.60 -3.66
C ASN A 63 24.05 -6.07 -3.29
N LEU A 64 24.71 -6.99 -3.98
CA LEU A 64 24.74 -8.43 -3.69
C LEU A 64 25.24 -8.77 -2.26
N LYS A 65 25.55 -7.75 -1.46
CA LYS A 65 26.05 -7.88 -0.06
C LYS A 65 24.93 -8.07 0.96
N TYR A 66 23.66 -7.83 0.60
CA TYR A 66 22.54 -7.99 1.53
C TYR A 66 21.85 -9.34 1.36
N ASN A 67 21.41 -9.93 2.46
CA ASN A 67 20.60 -11.13 2.42
C ASN A 67 19.29 -10.84 1.67
N LYS A 68 19.02 -11.63 0.63
CA LYS A 68 17.74 -11.55 -0.07
C LYS A 68 16.66 -12.12 0.82
N VAL A 69 15.62 -11.33 1.04
CA VAL A 69 14.43 -11.78 1.77
C VAL A 69 13.72 -12.88 1.00
N LYS A 70 13.33 -13.97 1.67
CA LYS A 70 12.68 -15.13 1.06
C LYS A 70 11.16 -15.01 1.14
N PHE A 71 10.53 -14.65 0.06
CA PHE A 71 9.09 -14.48 -0.04
C PHE A 71 8.33 -15.71 -0.57
N ASN A 72 8.97 -16.87 -0.73
CA ASN A 72 8.37 -18.02 -1.42
C ASN A 72 7.02 -18.46 -0.85
N LYS A 73 6.90 -18.56 0.48
CA LYS A 73 5.63 -18.94 1.13
C LYS A 73 4.59 -17.84 0.97
N LEU A 74 4.97 -16.59 1.19
CA LEU A 74 4.10 -15.44 1.04
C LEU A 74 3.60 -15.30 -0.41
N PHE A 75 4.46 -15.58 -1.38
CA PHE A 75 4.09 -15.61 -2.80
C PHE A 75 2.98 -16.63 -3.10
N GLN A 76 3.04 -17.83 -2.49
CA GLN A 76 1.98 -18.83 -2.68
C GLN A 76 0.64 -18.35 -2.08
N ILE A 77 0.67 -17.70 -0.93
CA ILE A 77 -0.53 -17.10 -0.35
C ILE A 77 -1.12 -16.02 -1.29
N TYR A 78 -0.29 -15.15 -1.83
CA TYR A 78 -0.74 -14.12 -2.78
C TYR A 78 -1.36 -14.74 -4.04
N LYS A 79 -0.83 -15.86 -4.53
CA LYS A 79 -1.39 -16.58 -5.66
C LYS A 79 -2.84 -17.01 -5.42
N ASP A 80 -3.18 -17.36 -4.18
CA ASP A 80 -4.51 -17.82 -3.81
C ASP A 80 -5.47 -16.66 -3.51
N ILE A 81 -4.99 -15.58 -2.90
CA ILE A 81 -5.87 -14.49 -2.43
C ILE A 81 -6.07 -13.39 -3.47
N ILE A 82 -5.09 -13.08 -4.32
CA ILE A 82 -5.21 -12.01 -5.31
C ILE A 82 -6.41 -12.23 -6.24
N PRO A 83 -6.64 -13.44 -6.81
CA PRO A 83 -7.82 -13.69 -7.62
C PRO A 83 -9.13 -13.41 -6.87
N GLN A 84 -9.21 -13.79 -5.60
CA GLN A 84 -10.41 -13.57 -4.78
C GLN A 84 -10.68 -12.07 -4.56
N CYS A 85 -9.63 -11.30 -4.30
CA CYS A 85 -9.73 -9.85 -4.15
C CYS A 85 -10.19 -9.16 -5.44
N ILE A 86 -9.60 -9.56 -6.58
CA ILE A 86 -9.89 -8.96 -7.89
C ILE A 86 -11.27 -9.35 -8.42
N ASN A 87 -11.73 -10.59 -8.15
CA ASN A 87 -13.06 -11.04 -8.56
C ASN A 87 -14.20 -10.25 -7.91
N ASN A 88 -13.95 -9.57 -6.79
CA ASN A 88 -14.89 -8.62 -6.20
C ASN A 88 -15.00 -7.32 -7.00
N PHE A 89 -14.05 -7.04 -7.89
CA PHE A 89 -14.17 -6.00 -8.89
C PHE A 89 -14.92 -6.60 -10.08
N ILE A 90 -15.96 -5.93 -10.56
CA ILE A 90 -16.79 -6.44 -11.64
C ILE A 90 -15.95 -6.55 -12.92
N LEU A 91 -15.47 -7.75 -13.22
CA LEU A 91 -14.72 -8.07 -14.43
C LEU A 91 -15.64 -8.81 -15.39
N ASN A 92 -15.86 -8.22 -16.58
CA ASN A 92 -16.83 -8.74 -17.56
C ASN A 92 -16.25 -9.77 -18.54
N LYS A 93 -14.95 -10.07 -18.45
CA LYS A 93 -14.26 -10.97 -19.38
C LYS A 93 -13.29 -11.89 -18.66
N PRO A 94 -13.04 -13.10 -19.17
CA PRO A 94 -11.96 -13.96 -18.69
C PRO A 94 -10.60 -13.28 -18.81
N TYR A 95 -9.73 -13.48 -17.84
CA TYR A 95 -8.41 -12.89 -17.81
C TYR A 95 -7.35 -13.87 -17.32
N ASN A 96 -6.11 -13.63 -17.72
CA ASN A 96 -4.93 -14.24 -17.13
C ASN A 96 -4.33 -13.25 -16.11
N LEU A 97 -4.03 -13.76 -14.93
CA LEU A 97 -3.44 -12.98 -13.83
C LEU A 97 -1.92 -13.18 -13.81
N PHE A 98 -1.20 -12.08 -13.79
CA PHE A 98 0.25 -12.05 -13.56
C PHE A 98 0.54 -11.12 -12.38
N PHE A 99 1.40 -11.54 -11.47
CA PHE A 99 1.85 -10.67 -10.39
C PHE A 99 3.29 -10.96 -9.98
N CYS A 100 3.92 -9.98 -9.37
CA CYS A 100 5.24 -10.14 -8.75
C CYS A 100 5.33 -9.36 -7.45
N ILE A 101 6.05 -9.87 -6.47
CA ILE A 101 6.50 -9.08 -5.32
C ILE A 101 7.57 -8.15 -5.85
N THR A 102 7.25 -6.86 -5.90
CA THR A 102 8.11 -5.86 -6.53
C THR A 102 9.19 -5.39 -5.57
N ASN A 103 8.79 -5.09 -4.34
CA ASN A 103 9.69 -4.59 -3.30
C ASN A 103 9.09 -4.77 -1.91
N TYR A 104 9.91 -4.54 -0.90
CA TYR A 104 9.46 -4.17 0.43
C TYR A 104 9.88 -2.75 0.76
N CYS A 105 9.18 -2.13 1.69
CA CYS A 105 9.51 -0.82 2.24
C CYS A 105 9.68 -0.96 3.75
N CYS A 106 10.72 -0.33 4.29
CA CYS A 106 10.98 -0.30 5.72
C CYS A 106 11.28 1.14 6.16
N MET A 107 10.60 1.59 7.20
CA MET A 107 10.68 2.96 7.70
C MET A 107 10.78 3.00 9.22
N ALA A 108 11.58 3.94 9.71
CA ALA A 108 11.59 4.41 11.09
C ALA A 108 11.01 5.83 11.18
N GLU A 109 11.27 6.50 12.28
CA GLU A 109 10.98 7.93 12.47
C GLU A 109 11.48 8.78 11.31
N GLY A 110 10.67 9.73 10.86
CA GLY A 110 10.95 10.60 9.72
C GLY A 110 10.79 9.93 8.36
N GLY A 111 10.59 8.61 8.32
CA GLY A 111 10.37 7.86 7.07
C GLY A 111 9.08 8.29 6.38
N HIS A 112 9.12 8.44 5.06
CA HIS A 112 7.95 8.81 4.25
C HIS A 112 8.13 8.39 2.80
N ILE A 113 7.02 8.31 2.08
CA ILE A 113 6.99 8.11 0.61
C ILE A 113 6.10 9.18 0.02
N SER A 114 6.62 9.92 -0.96
CA SER A 114 5.90 10.94 -1.69
C SER A 114 4.72 10.38 -2.48
N LYS A 115 3.74 11.22 -2.76
CA LYS A 115 2.57 10.85 -3.55
C LYS A 115 2.96 10.24 -4.90
N HIS A 116 2.34 9.09 -5.22
CA HIS A 116 2.59 8.32 -6.43
C HIS A 116 1.47 7.36 -6.78
N ASN A 117 1.59 6.76 -7.96
CA ASN A 117 0.77 5.65 -8.43
C ASN A 117 1.63 4.60 -9.14
N HIS A 118 1.02 3.49 -9.51
CA HIS A 118 1.62 2.40 -10.28
C HIS A 118 0.95 2.32 -11.67
N GLY A 119 0.96 3.44 -12.39
CA GLY A 119 0.19 3.60 -13.63
C GLY A 119 0.50 2.61 -14.77
N SER A 120 1.61 1.87 -14.69
CA SER A 120 1.92 0.76 -15.61
C SER A 120 1.26 -0.56 -15.23
N GLU A 121 0.68 -0.64 -14.03
CA GLU A 121 0.08 -1.85 -13.45
C GLU A 121 -1.43 -1.70 -13.37
N ASP A 122 -2.18 -2.80 -13.53
CA ASP A 122 -3.63 -2.77 -13.39
C ASP A 122 -4.04 -2.61 -11.94
N PHE A 123 -3.32 -3.30 -11.03
CA PHE A 123 -3.51 -3.18 -9.60
C PHE A 123 -2.18 -3.18 -8.84
N VAL A 124 -2.23 -2.64 -7.63
CA VAL A 124 -1.15 -2.72 -6.64
C VAL A 124 -1.67 -3.33 -5.36
N GLY A 125 -0.89 -4.24 -4.78
CA GLY A 125 -1.11 -4.81 -3.46
C GLY A 125 -0.09 -4.26 -2.46
N ILE A 126 -0.56 -3.90 -1.27
CA ILE A 126 0.29 -3.46 -0.15
C ILE A 126 -0.04 -4.33 1.06
N HIS A 127 0.90 -5.17 1.49
CA HIS A 127 0.79 -6.01 2.67
C HIS A 127 1.54 -5.39 3.85
N TYR A 128 0.85 -5.12 4.94
CA TYR A 128 1.42 -4.51 6.16
C TYR A 128 1.94 -5.59 7.09
N ILE A 129 3.12 -6.14 6.78
CA ILE A 129 3.71 -7.27 7.53
C ILE A 129 4.20 -6.89 8.93
N GLN A 130 4.51 -5.61 9.17
CA GLN A 130 4.76 -5.04 10.48
C GLN A 130 4.18 -3.64 10.55
N PHE A 131 3.13 -3.48 11.37
CA PHE A 131 2.42 -2.22 11.52
C PHE A 131 1.79 -2.12 12.92
N ASP A 132 2.03 -1.01 13.61
CA ASP A 132 1.40 -0.72 14.88
C ASP A 132 0.47 0.50 14.71
N PRO A 133 -0.85 0.31 14.72
CA PRO A 133 -1.82 1.40 14.47
C PRO A 133 -1.79 2.50 15.53
N LYS A 134 -1.18 2.25 16.69
CA LYS A 134 -1.02 3.25 17.74
C LYS A 134 0.08 4.27 17.43
N TYR A 135 1.11 3.84 16.72
CA TYR A 135 2.31 4.66 16.48
C TYR A 135 2.53 4.96 15.00
N HIS A 136 2.25 4.02 14.10
CA HIS A 136 2.50 4.23 12.68
C HIS A 136 1.35 4.99 12.01
N ILE A 137 1.72 5.91 11.12
CA ILE A 137 0.74 6.56 10.25
C ILE A 137 0.52 5.67 9.03
N GLN A 138 -0.75 5.46 8.71
CA GLN A 138 -1.19 4.63 7.58
C GLN A 138 -0.89 5.27 6.23
N THR A 139 -0.95 4.44 5.18
CA THR A 139 -0.95 4.92 3.80
C THR A 139 -2.20 5.76 3.56
N GLU A 140 -2.02 6.89 2.90
CA GLU A 140 -3.08 7.79 2.46
C GLU A 140 -3.34 7.57 0.97
N TYR A 141 -4.61 7.37 0.60
CA TYR A 141 -5.04 7.31 -0.79
C TYR A 141 -5.58 8.67 -1.22
N VAL A 142 -5.14 9.15 -2.38
CA VAL A 142 -5.41 10.51 -2.84
C VAL A 142 -6.31 10.48 -4.06
N ASN A 143 -7.44 11.17 -3.96
CA ASN A 143 -8.27 11.45 -5.12
C ASN A 143 -7.75 12.68 -5.83
N GLU A 144 -7.19 12.50 -7.01
CA GLU A 144 -6.67 13.60 -7.83
C GLU A 144 -7.71 14.26 -8.72
N HIS A 145 -8.99 13.92 -8.55
CA HIS A 145 -10.03 14.48 -9.39
C HIS A 145 -10.23 15.98 -9.08
N PRO A 146 -9.92 16.88 -10.02
CA PRO A 146 -9.88 18.32 -9.76
C PRO A 146 -11.25 18.88 -9.38
N PHE A 147 -12.33 18.24 -9.81
CA PHE A 147 -13.69 18.68 -9.51
C PHE A 147 -14.03 18.60 -8.00
N ILE A 148 -13.50 17.63 -7.28
CA ILE A 148 -13.72 17.52 -5.83
C ILE A 148 -13.02 18.66 -5.09
N ASN A 149 -11.78 18.99 -5.47
CA ASN A 149 -11.07 20.12 -4.90
C ASN A 149 -11.81 21.44 -5.17
N TYR A 150 -12.30 21.62 -6.38
CA TYR A 150 -13.09 22.78 -6.75
C TYR A 150 -14.41 22.90 -5.96
N GLN A 151 -15.11 21.78 -5.73
CA GLN A 151 -16.31 21.78 -4.91
C GLN A 151 -16.04 22.12 -3.44
N GLN A 152 -14.91 21.65 -2.89
CA GLN A 152 -14.51 21.98 -1.52
C GLN A 152 -14.22 23.47 -1.36
N GLU A 153 -13.56 24.09 -2.33
CA GLU A 153 -13.27 25.53 -2.33
C GLU A 153 -14.52 26.39 -2.47
N LEU A 154 -15.48 25.95 -3.30
CA LEU A 154 -16.70 26.74 -3.57
C LEU A 154 -17.84 26.56 -2.56
N ARG A 155 -17.78 25.49 -1.73
CA ARG A 155 -18.87 25.16 -0.80
C ARG A 155 -18.36 24.89 0.61
N PRO A 156 -17.77 25.90 1.27
CA PRO A 156 -17.28 25.75 2.66
C PRO A 156 -18.39 25.34 3.65
N ASP A 157 -19.65 25.66 3.34
CA ASP A 157 -20.81 25.35 4.19
C ASP A 157 -21.40 23.97 3.96
N THR A 158 -20.86 23.17 3.03
CA THR A 158 -21.41 21.84 2.71
C THR A 158 -21.41 20.91 3.93
N LEU A 159 -20.44 21.04 4.82
CA LEU A 159 -20.37 20.26 6.05
C LEU A 159 -21.58 20.54 6.96
N SER A 160 -22.04 21.78 7.05
CA SER A 160 -23.21 22.16 7.83
C SER A 160 -24.51 21.61 7.23
N ILE A 161 -24.56 21.43 5.92
CA ILE A 161 -25.71 20.87 5.18
C ILE A 161 -25.76 19.36 5.35
N VAL A 162 -24.61 18.67 5.23
CA VAL A 162 -24.53 17.21 5.34
C VAL A 162 -24.77 16.73 6.77
N GLY A 163 -24.37 17.52 7.76
CA GLY A 163 -24.59 17.23 9.18
C GLY A 163 -23.78 16.06 9.76
N ASP A 164 -23.22 15.20 8.91
CA ASP A 164 -22.38 14.07 9.32
C ASP A 164 -20.99 14.20 8.71
N LYS A 165 -19.98 14.35 9.57
CA LYS A 165 -18.59 14.49 9.20
C LYS A 165 -18.04 13.28 8.43
N ASN A 166 -18.55 12.08 8.72
CA ASN A 166 -18.11 10.85 8.03
C ASN A 166 -18.66 10.81 6.61
N ILE A 167 -19.92 11.19 6.41
CA ILE A 167 -20.53 11.31 5.09
C ILE A 167 -19.82 12.40 4.29
N TYR A 168 -19.58 13.56 4.88
CA TYR A 168 -18.82 14.63 4.25
C TYR A 168 -17.44 14.16 3.80
N ASN A 169 -16.67 13.52 4.69
CA ASN A 169 -15.34 13.00 4.36
C ASN A 169 -15.37 11.94 3.26
N SER A 170 -16.39 11.07 3.23
CA SER A 170 -16.51 10.04 2.19
C SER A 170 -16.83 10.61 0.80
N ILE A 171 -17.50 11.75 0.73
CA ILE A 171 -17.93 12.37 -0.54
C ILE A 171 -16.92 13.42 -1.02
N TYR A 172 -16.40 14.23 -0.11
CA TYR A 172 -15.65 15.44 -0.45
C TYR A 172 -14.16 15.38 -0.07
N SER A 173 -13.70 14.40 0.70
CA SER A 173 -12.29 14.29 1.01
C SER A 173 -11.47 13.92 -0.22
N ASN A 174 -10.40 14.64 -0.46
CA ASN A 174 -9.40 14.27 -1.46
C ASN A 174 -8.37 13.27 -0.92
N VAL A 175 -8.38 12.99 0.38
CA VAL A 175 -7.49 12.03 1.02
C VAL A 175 -8.30 11.05 1.85
N TRP A 176 -8.07 9.77 1.62
CA TRP A 176 -8.69 8.70 2.38
C TRP A 176 -7.66 7.91 3.19
N LYS A 177 -7.99 7.65 4.45
CA LYS A 177 -7.17 6.90 5.40
C LYS A 177 -7.96 5.72 5.93
N PHE A 178 -7.54 4.51 5.61
CA PHE A 178 -8.12 3.32 6.22
C PHE A 178 -7.50 3.07 7.60
N PRO A 179 -8.28 2.62 8.57
CA PRO A 179 -7.73 2.02 9.78
C PRO A 179 -7.03 0.70 9.40
N ILE A 180 -5.70 0.74 9.36
CA ILE A 180 -4.86 -0.40 8.97
C ILE A 180 -4.53 -1.22 10.21
N LYS A 181 -4.53 -2.55 10.05
CA LYS A 181 -3.96 -3.50 11.01
C LYS A 181 -2.72 -4.17 10.42
N GLU A 182 -1.89 -4.70 11.30
CA GLU A 182 -0.83 -5.60 10.91
C GLU A 182 -1.42 -6.85 10.25
N ASP A 183 -0.72 -7.40 9.25
CA ASP A 183 -1.13 -8.53 8.41
C ASP A 183 -2.31 -8.27 7.44
N GLU A 184 -2.76 -7.03 7.30
CA GLU A 184 -3.69 -6.69 6.22
C GLU A 184 -2.97 -6.53 4.88
N PHE A 185 -3.59 -7.07 3.84
CA PHE A 185 -3.20 -6.92 2.44
C PHE A 185 -4.25 -6.11 1.69
N HIS A 186 -3.89 -4.93 1.25
CA HIS A 186 -4.75 -4.00 0.55
C HIS A 186 -4.49 -4.08 -0.94
N ILE A 187 -5.53 -4.18 -1.76
CA ILE A 187 -5.43 -4.15 -3.23
C ILE A 187 -6.26 -2.99 -3.78
N ALA A 188 -5.62 -2.17 -4.58
CA ALA A 188 -6.20 -1.02 -5.27
C ALA A 188 -5.81 -1.00 -6.74
N PRO A 189 -6.58 -0.33 -7.63
CA PRO A 189 -6.12 -0.05 -8.99
C PRO A 189 -4.78 0.68 -9.02
N GLY A 190 -3.92 0.30 -9.96
CA GLY A 190 -2.57 0.85 -10.07
C GLY A 190 -2.52 2.37 -10.29
N PHE A 191 -3.54 2.94 -10.91
CA PHE A 191 -3.65 4.38 -11.13
C PHE A 191 -4.01 5.19 -9.88
N LEU A 192 -4.51 4.53 -8.80
CA LEU A 192 -4.90 5.23 -7.57
C LEU A 192 -3.67 5.76 -6.84
N SER A 193 -3.56 7.09 -6.81
CA SER A 193 -2.45 7.76 -6.13
C SER A 193 -2.49 7.52 -4.63
N HIS A 194 -1.31 7.29 -4.05
CA HIS A 194 -1.14 7.11 -2.62
C HIS A 194 0.20 7.65 -2.14
N GLN A 195 0.31 7.87 -0.84
CA GLN A 195 1.50 8.36 -0.17
C GLN A 195 1.61 7.78 1.24
N VAL A 196 2.81 7.84 1.80
CA VAL A 196 3.03 7.52 3.21
C VAL A 196 3.54 8.78 3.90
N PRO A 197 2.75 9.37 4.83
CA PRO A 197 3.16 10.54 5.58
C PRO A 197 4.41 10.27 6.43
N ILE A 198 5.06 11.36 6.86
CA ILE A 198 6.22 11.30 7.76
C ILE A 198 5.83 10.51 9.02
N GLN A 199 6.59 9.44 9.28
CA GLN A 199 6.34 8.57 10.43
C GLN A 199 6.82 9.23 11.73
N PRO A 200 6.03 9.17 12.81
CA PRO A 200 6.42 9.66 14.11
C PRO A 200 7.47 8.73 14.77
N PRO A 201 8.06 9.17 15.91
CA PRO A 201 8.93 8.32 16.70
C PRO A 201 8.23 7.03 17.12
N CYS A 202 8.89 5.89 16.83
CA CYS A 202 8.42 4.57 17.22
C CYS A 202 9.61 3.60 17.26
N ASP A 203 9.67 2.76 18.30
CA ASP A 203 10.70 1.71 18.43
C ASP A 203 10.52 0.57 17.42
N LYS A 204 9.32 0.44 16.86
CA LYS A 204 8.96 -0.59 15.88
C LYS A 204 9.05 -0.02 14.47
N LEU A 205 9.74 -0.70 13.58
CA LEU A 205 9.82 -0.31 12.17
C LEU A 205 8.47 -0.56 11.46
N ARG A 206 8.06 0.37 10.61
CA ARG A 206 6.93 0.15 9.70
C ARG A 206 7.43 -0.61 8.47
N MET A 207 6.87 -1.80 8.21
CA MET A 207 7.29 -2.62 7.07
C MET A 207 6.10 -3.04 6.21
N THR A 208 6.25 -2.88 4.90
CA THR A 208 5.25 -3.33 3.92
C THR A 208 5.91 -4.11 2.79
N VAL A 209 5.18 -5.06 2.21
CA VAL A 209 5.55 -5.75 0.97
C VAL A 209 4.63 -5.26 -0.13
N VAL A 210 5.20 -4.90 -1.28
CA VAL A 210 4.48 -4.35 -2.43
C VAL A 210 4.42 -5.39 -3.55
N VAL A 211 3.22 -5.55 -4.11
CA VAL A 211 2.93 -6.49 -5.19
C VAL A 211 2.34 -5.74 -6.37
N ASN A 212 2.97 -5.86 -7.53
CA ASN A 212 2.41 -5.35 -8.79
C ASN A 212 1.63 -6.45 -9.49
N ILE A 213 0.47 -6.10 -10.06
CA ILE A 213 -0.50 -7.05 -10.62
C ILE A 213 -0.92 -6.57 -12.00
N LYS A 214 -0.88 -7.48 -12.98
CA LYS A 214 -1.34 -7.27 -14.36
C LYS A 214 -2.38 -8.29 -14.78
N LEU A 215 -3.36 -7.82 -15.53
CA LEU A 215 -4.37 -8.64 -16.17
C LEU A 215 -4.16 -8.63 -17.69
N LYS A 216 -4.30 -9.80 -18.32
CA LYS A 216 -4.36 -9.91 -19.79
C LYS A 216 -5.64 -10.60 -20.17
N CYS A 217 -6.41 -10.01 -21.07
CA CYS A 217 -7.57 -10.68 -21.66
C CYS A 217 -7.13 -12.01 -22.28
N GLN A 218 -7.97 -13.03 -22.11
CA GLN A 218 -7.82 -14.31 -22.80
C GLN A 218 -8.28 -14.18 -24.26
#